data_9d1418bb17efacefcb805cb38a5b6eff
#
_entry.id   9d1418bb17efacefcb805cb38a5b6eff
#
_cell.length_a   1.000
_cell.length_b   1.000
_cell.length_c   1.000
_cell.angle_alpha   90.00
_cell.angle_beta   90.00
_cell.angle_gamma   90.00
#
_symmetry.space_group_name_H-M   'P 1'
#
loop_
_entity.id
_entity.type
_entity.pdbx_description
1 polymer ?
#
loop_
_entity_poly.entity_id
_entity_poly.type
_entity_poly.pdbx_seq_one_letter_code
_entity_poly.pdbx_strand_id
1 'polypeptide(L)'
;MMQYEKDRMLALFENESRWCQSVEARDERGNPVHYNDQAATAWDVTGGMCFLFGWGRACKLFAQVGRHVTGLQRRRDLCDRVMTSMVSLQDFNDGRDMTYDRVMAKLRGMPVYRREASVLSARLGLHVPVVTTP
;
A
#
# COMPACT_ATOMS: atom_id res chain seq x y z
N MET A 1 0.23 8.13 4.16
CA MET A 1 -0.18 6.88 4.86
C MET A 1 -0.20 7.15 6.36
N MET A 2 -1.28 6.76 6.99
CA MET A 2 -1.41 6.86 8.45
C MET A 2 -0.75 5.65 9.12
N GLN A 3 -0.40 5.80 10.41
CA GLN A 3 0.25 4.71 11.15
C GLN A 3 -0.60 3.43 11.17
N TYR A 4 -1.92 3.55 11.41
CA TYR A 4 -2.78 2.37 11.45
C TYR A 4 -2.87 1.66 10.09
N GLU A 5 -2.76 2.41 8.99
CA GLU A 5 -2.74 1.84 7.63
C GLU A 5 -1.47 1.03 7.42
N LYS A 6 -0.32 1.59 7.80
CA LYS A 6 0.96 0.89 7.76
C LYS A 6 0.93 -0.39 8.60
N ASP A 7 0.41 -0.29 9.82
CA ASP A 7 0.31 -1.44 10.72
C ASP A 7 -0.57 -2.55 10.15
N ARG A 8 -1.67 -2.18 9.51
CA ARG A 8 -2.56 -3.16 8.85
C ARG A 8 -1.88 -3.83 7.66
N MET A 9 -1.12 -3.09 6.86
CA MET A 9 -0.36 -3.68 5.75
C MET A 9 0.70 -4.67 6.27
N LEU A 10 1.44 -4.29 7.29
CA LEU A 10 2.46 -5.17 7.86
C LEU A 10 1.83 -6.42 8.49
N ALA A 11 0.66 -6.29 9.10
CA ALA A 11 -0.08 -7.42 9.65
C ALA A 11 -0.60 -8.36 8.56
N LEU A 12 -1.12 -7.82 7.45
CA LEU A 12 -1.59 -8.63 6.31
C LEU A 12 -0.46 -9.49 5.75
N PHE A 13 0.72 -8.90 5.57
CA PHE A 13 1.89 -9.55 4.98
C PHE A 13 2.83 -10.15 6.02
N GLU A 14 2.38 -10.38 7.24
CA GLU A 14 3.19 -10.97 8.31
C GLU A 14 3.77 -12.33 7.91
N ASN A 15 3.01 -13.14 7.18
CA ASN A 15 3.45 -14.41 6.64
C ASN A 15 3.74 -14.30 5.14
N GLU A 16 4.86 -14.85 4.70
CA GLU A 16 5.24 -14.89 3.28
C GLU A 16 4.17 -15.54 2.41
N SER A 17 3.43 -16.52 2.93
CA SER A 17 2.35 -17.20 2.22
C SER A 17 1.19 -16.28 1.83
N ARG A 18 1.10 -15.09 2.43
CA ARG A 18 0.08 -14.09 2.10
C ARG A 18 0.51 -13.10 1.03
N TRP A 19 1.74 -13.22 0.55
CA TRP A 19 2.26 -12.38 -0.53
C TRP A 19 2.35 -13.18 -1.83
N CYS A 20 1.95 -12.56 -2.96
CA CYS A 20 2.08 -13.19 -4.27
C CYS A 20 2.57 -12.19 -5.31
N GLN A 21 2.92 -12.71 -6.48
CA GLN A 21 3.38 -11.93 -7.63
C GLN A 21 2.50 -12.19 -8.84
N SER A 22 2.54 -11.26 -9.79
CA SER A 22 1.95 -11.36 -11.14
C SER A 22 0.43 -11.23 -11.22
N VAL A 23 -0.27 -11.30 -10.12
CA VAL A 23 -1.72 -11.10 -10.02
C VAL A 23 -2.04 -10.37 -8.73
N GLU A 24 -3.20 -9.74 -8.66
CA GLU A 24 -3.61 -8.97 -7.48
C GLU A 24 -3.90 -9.84 -6.25
N ALA A 25 -4.37 -11.05 -6.45
CA ALA A 25 -4.61 -12.01 -5.37
C ALA A 25 -4.65 -13.43 -5.91
N ARG A 26 -4.44 -14.39 -5.01
CA ARG A 26 -4.55 -15.83 -5.27
C ARG A 26 -5.34 -16.50 -4.16
N ASP A 27 -6.02 -17.59 -4.52
CA ASP A 27 -6.64 -18.48 -3.56
C ASP A 27 -5.62 -19.48 -2.96
N GLU A 28 -6.10 -20.35 -2.09
CA GLU A 28 -5.28 -21.36 -1.42
C GLU A 28 -4.59 -22.34 -2.38
N ARG A 29 -5.18 -22.54 -3.58
CA ARG A 29 -4.63 -23.40 -4.63
C ARG A 29 -3.68 -22.64 -5.57
N GLY A 30 -3.48 -21.34 -5.35
CA GLY A 30 -2.64 -20.51 -6.20
C GLY A 30 -3.34 -19.96 -7.44
N ASN A 31 -4.66 -20.16 -7.58
CA ASN A 31 -5.41 -19.60 -8.70
C ASN A 31 -5.62 -18.10 -8.54
N PRO A 32 -5.50 -17.31 -9.62
CA PRO A 32 -5.81 -15.89 -9.57
C PRO A 32 -7.27 -15.64 -9.19
N VAL A 33 -7.49 -14.74 -8.26
CA VAL A 33 -8.83 -14.30 -7.84
C VAL A 33 -8.83 -12.78 -7.65
N HIS A 34 -10.01 -12.19 -7.56
CA HIS A 34 -10.13 -10.76 -7.22
C HIS A 34 -9.64 -10.53 -5.78
N TYR A 35 -9.04 -9.36 -5.53
CA TYR A 35 -8.50 -9.05 -4.20
C TYR A 35 -9.56 -9.12 -3.09
N ASN A 36 -10.83 -8.92 -3.42
CA ASN A 36 -11.96 -8.96 -2.49
C ASN A 36 -12.71 -10.31 -2.47
N ASP A 37 -12.23 -11.28 -3.23
CA ASP A 37 -12.80 -12.62 -3.24
C ASP A 37 -12.62 -13.24 -1.85
N GLN A 38 -13.66 -13.90 -1.33
CA GLN A 38 -13.59 -14.59 -0.04
C GLN A 38 -12.55 -15.70 -0.02
N ALA A 39 -12.24 -16.27 -1.19
CA ALA A 39 -11.24 -17.32 -1.33
C ALA A 39 -9.80 -16.78 -1.37
N ALA A 40 -9.60 -15.46 -1.46
CA ALA A 40 -8.27 -14.86 -1.51
C ALA A 40 -7.50 -15.13 -0.22
N THR A 41 -6.29 -15.67 -0.34
CA THR A 41 -5.40 -15.95 0.80
C THR A 41 -4.03 -15.30 0.67
N ALA A 42 -3.71 -14.81 -0.53
CA ALA A 42 -2.47 -14.07 -0.80
C ALA A 42 -2.76 -12.90 -1.72
N TRP A 43 -2.01 -11.81 -1.55
CA TRP A 43 -2.16 -10.58 -2.31
C TRP A 43 -0.80 -10.05 -2.75
N ASP A 44 -0.75 -9.37 -3.90
CA ASP A 44 0.37 -8.47 -4.16
C ASP A 44 0.20 -7.18 -3.34
N VAL A 45 1.17 -6.28 -3.40
CA VAL A 45 1.09 -5.04 -2.59
C VAL A 45 -0.13 -4.21 -2.96
N THR A 46 -0.42 -4.05 -4.26
CA THR A 46 -1.57 -3.26 -4.71
C THR A 46 -2.90 -3.92 -4.35
N GLY A 47 -3.02 -5.22 -4.55
CA GLY A 47 -4.20 -6.00 -4.18
C GLY A 47 -4.47 -5.97 -2.68
N GLY A 48 -3.42 -6.10 -1.88
CA GLY A 48 -3.52 -6.00 -0.42
C GLY A 48 -3.98 -4.64 0.05
N MET A 49 -3.50 -3.57 -0.57
CA MET A 49 -3.96 -2.21 -0.26
C MET A 49 -5.45 -2.03 -0.58
N CYS A 50 -5.88 -2.53 -1.75
CA CYS A 50 -7.30 -2.47 -2.13
C CYS A 50 -8.18 -3.31 -1.19
N PHE A 51 -7.71 -4.49 -0.80
CA PHE A 51 -8.40 -5.36 0.15
C PHE A 51 -8.58 -4.69 1.52
N LEU A 52 -7.51 -4.08 2.04
CA LEU A 52 -7.52 -3.48 3.38
C LEU A 52 -8.29 -2.17 3.45
N PHE A 53 -8.16 -1.31 2.43
CA PHE A 53 -8.59 0.09 2.52
C PHE A 53 -9.69 0.46 1.54
N GLY A 54 -10.03 -0.43 0.60
CA GLY A 54 -10.92 -0.14 -0.51
C GLY A 54 -10.24 0.64 -1.63
N TRP A 55 -10.82 0.60 -2.82
CA TRP A 55 -10.26 1.21 -4.04
C TRP A 55 -9.98 2.72 -3.88
N GLY A 56 -10.95 3.46 -3.33
CA GLY A 56 -10.82 4.92 -3.21
C GLY A 56 -9.62 5.35 -2.37
N ARG A 57 -9.43 4.75 -1.20
CA ARG A 57 -8.28 5.07 -0.33
C ARG A 57 -6.99 4.49 -0.90
N ALA A 58 -7.04 3.29 -1.47
CA ALA A 58 -5.87 2.67 -2.10
C ALA A 58 -5.30 3.54 -3.21
N CYS A 59 -6.13 4.12 -4.06
CA CYS A 59 -5.68 5.04 -5.12
C CYS A 59 -4.88 6.21 -4.56
N LYS A 60 -5.30 6.78 -3.44
CA LYS A 60 -4.56 7.86 -2.78
C LYS A 60 -3.22 7.39 -2.21
N LEU A 61 -3.17 6.16 -1.72
CA LEU A 61 -1.97 5.59 -1.14
C LEU A 61 -0.97 5.11 -2.18
N PHE A 62 -1.40 4.72 -3.38
CA PHE A 62 -0.50 4.24 -4.44
C PHE A 62 0.61 5.25 -4.76
N ALA A 63 0.28 6.53 -4.82
CA ALA A 63 1.28 7.57 -5.09
C ALA A 63 2.34 7.63 -3.99
N GLN A 64 1.93 7.56 -2.73
CA GLN A 64 2.84 7.61 -1.59
C GLN A 64 3.74 6.38 -1.54
N VAL A 65 3.16 5.21 -1.61
CA VAL A 65 3.89 3.94 -1.55
C VAL A 65 4.78 3.78 -2.78
N GLY A 66 4.24 4.06 -3.98
CA GLY A 66 5.00 3.99 -5.23
C GLY A 66 6.23 4.89 -5.21
N ARG A 67 6.10 6.13 -4.75
CA ARG A 67 7.23 7.06 -4.60
C ARG A 67 8.28 6.50 -3.65
N HIS A 68 7.86 5.96 -2.54
CA HIS A 68 8.78 5.40 -1.54
C HIS A 68 9.57 4.22 -2.10
N VAL A 69 8.89 3.25 -2.74
CA VAL A 69 9.55 2.02 -3.20
C VAL A 69 10.36 2.21 -4.47
N THR A 70 9.96 3.13 -5.36
CA THR A 70 10.65 3.37 -6.64
C THR A 70 11.51 4.62 -6.66
N GLY A 71 11.28 5.57 -5.74
CA GLY A 71 11.95 6.86 -5.74
C GLY A 71 11.53 7.80 -6.86
N LEU A 72 10.54 7.42 -7.68
CA LEU A 72 10.11 8.21 -8.83
C LEU A 72 8.99 9.16 -8.44
N GLN A 73 9.17 10.45 -8.83
CA GLN A 73 8.10 11.45 -8.78
C GLN A 73 7.69 11.79 -10.20
N ARG A 74 6.43 11.60 -10.53
CA ARG A 74 5.89 12.03 -11.81
C ARG A 74 4.87 13.15 -11.58
N ARG A 75 5.07 14.28 -12.30
CA ARG A 75 4.14 15.40 -12.32
C ARG A 75 3.20 15.20 -13.49
N ARG A 76 2.07 14.53 -13.25
CA ARG A 76 0.98 14.38 -14.23
C ARG A 76 -0.34 14.70 -13.55
N ASP A 77 -1.44 14.73 -14.30
CA ASP A 77 -2.76 14.87 -13.69
C ASP A 77 -3.06 13.71 -12.73
N LEU A 78 -4.11 13.84 -11.93
CA LEU A 78 -4.41 12.91 -10.86
C LEU A 78 -4.63 11.48 -11.37
N CYS A 79 -5.34 11.32 -12.50
CA CYS A 79 -5.61 10.01 -13.09
C CYS A 79 -4.32 9.32 -13.53
N ASP A 80 -3.46 10.04 -14.25
CA ASP A 80 -2.17 9.53 -14.71
C ASP A 80 -1.27 9.15 -13.53
N ARG A 81 -1.29 9.93 -12.45
CA ARG A 81 -0.51 9.63 -11.25
C ARG A 81 -0.98 8.36 -10.57
N VAL A 82 -2.28 8.15 -10.46
CA VAL A 82 -2.84 6.95 -9.84
C VAL A 82 -2.46 5.71 -10.65
N MET A 83 -2.73 5.71 -11.96
CA MET A 83 -2.46 4.57 -12.83
C MET A 83 -0.95 4.29 -12.93
N THR A 84 -0.14 5.32 -13.06
CA THR A 84 1.33 5.17 -13.13
C THR A 84 1.87 4.63 -11.81
N SER A 85 1.37 5.09 -10.68
CA SER A 85 1.82 4.63 -9.37
C SER A 85 1.40 3.18 -9.11
N MET A 86 0.20 2.80 -9.52
CA MET A 86 -0.26 1.42 -9.44
C MET A 86 0.63 0.48 -10.27
N VAL A 87 0.91 0.84 -11.52
CA VAL A 87 1.79 0.06 -12.41
C VAL A 87 3.20 -0.02 -11.83
N SER A 88 3.73 1.09 -11.31
CA SER A 88 5.06 1.09 -10.69
C SER A 88 5.13 0.19 -9.47
N LEU A 89 4.09 0.14 -8.65
CA LEU A 89 4.00 -0.79 -7.52
C LEU A 89 3.90 -2.24 -7.96
N GLN A 90 3.13 -2.52 -9.01
CA GLN A 90 3.02 -3.86 -9.57
C GLN A 90 4.37 -4.32 -10.13
N ASP A 91 5.06 -3.46 -10.88
CA ASP A 91 6.39 -3.75 -11.42
C ASP A 91 7.42 -3.98 -10.30
N PHE A 92 7.36 -3.19 -9.24
CA PHE A 92 8.18 -3.39 -8.05
C PHE A 92 7.90 -4.75 -7.41
N ASN A 93 6.63 -5.07 -7.16
CA ASN A 93 6.20 -6.31 -6.53
C ASN A 93 6.57 -7.54 -7.36
N ASP A 94 6.46 -7.42 -8.70
CA ASP A 94 6.61 -8.53 -9.64
C ASP A 94 8.02 -8.65 -10.24
N GLY A 95 8.96 -7.83 -9.78
CA GLY A 95 10.33 -7.85 -10.25
C GLY A 95 10.95 -9.24 -10.14
N ARG A 96 11.74 -9.62 -11.17
CA ARG A 96 12.38 -10.95 -11.23
C ARG A 96 13.22 -11.27 -10.00
N ASP A 97 13.90 -10.25 -9.45
CA ASP A 97 14.76 -10.39 -8.27
C ASP A 97 14.07 -9.95 -6.97
N MET A 98 12.76 -9.70 -7.04
CA MET A 98 12.01 -9.29 -5.85
C MET A 98 11.70 -10.50 -4.97
N THR A 99 11.94 -10.31 -3.68
CA THR A 99 11.66 -11.31 -2.65
C THR A 99 10.71 -10.74 -1.60
N TYR A 100 10.03 -11.62 -0.90
CA TYR A 100 9.19 -11.23 0.24
C TYR A 100 9.95 -10.35 1.24
N ASP A 101 11.17 -10.72 1.60
CA ASP A 101 11.97 -9.96 2.57
C ASP A 101 12.29 -8.55 2.07
N ARG A 102 12.57 -8.39 0.78
CA ARG A 102 12.81 -7.07 0.18
C ARG A 102 11.55 -6.21 0.17
N VAL A 103 10.40 -6.80 -0.16
CA VAL A 103 9.11 -6.09 -0.11
C VAL A 103 8.82 -5.64 1.30
N MET A 104 8.96 -6.52 2.28
CA MET A 104 8.71 -6.19 3.68
C MET A 104 9.66 -5.13 4.22
N ALA A 105 10.94 -5.19 3.85
CA ALA A 105 11.90 -4.15 4.24
C ALA A 105 11.49 -2.76 3.73
N LYS A 106 11.01 -2.67 2.49
CA LYS A 106 10.50 -1.42 1.92
C LYS A 106 9.23 -0.94 2.63
N LEU A 107 8.29 -1.84 2.89
CA LEU A 107 7.04 -1.48 3.59
C LEU A 107 7.29 -1.03 5.03
N ARG A 108 8.20 -1.69 5.75
CA ARG A 108 8.59 -1.28 7.11
C ARG A 108 9.23 0.11 7.14
N GLY A 109 9.93 0.48 6.08
CA GLY A 109 10.55 1.80 5.95
C GLY A 109 9.60 2.91 5.51
N MET A 110 8.33 2.62 5.24
CA MET A 110 7.35 3.62 4.79
C MET A 110 7.21 4.76 5.81
N PRO A 111 7.36 6.01 5.38
CA PRO A 111 7.09 7.14 6.25
C PRO A 111 5.60 7.27 6.56
N VAL A 112 5.31 7.67 7.78
CA VAL A 112 3.94 7.93 8.24
C VAL A 112 3.71 9.43 8.20
N TYR A 113 2.67 9.85 7.47
CA TYR A 113 2.34 11.26 7.32
C TYR A 113 1.36 11.71 8.42
N ARG A 114 1.81 12.59 9.28
CA ARG A 114 1.01 13.15 10.36
C ARG A 114 0.22 14.39 9.94
N ARG A 115 0.57 14.97 8.78
CA ARG A 115 -0.03 16.22 8.31
C ARG A 115 -1.53 16.11 8.05
N GLU A 116 -2.03 14.93 7.68
CA GLU A 116 -3.47 14.75 7.44
C GLU A 116 -4.29 15.06 8.70
N ALA A 117 -3.87 14.54 9.85
CA ALA A 117 -4.53 14.81 11.12
C ALA A 117 -4.41 16.29 11.52
N SER A 118 -3.24 16.89 11.35
CA SER A 118 -3.00 18.30 11.68
C SER A 118 -3.80 19.26 10.81
N VAL A 119 -3.87 19.01 9.50
CA VAL A 119 -4.65 19.83 8.56
C VAL A 119 -6.13 19.73 8.86
N LEU A 120 -6.64 18.52 9.10
CA LEU A 120 -8.04 18.31 9.46
C LEU A 120 -8.38 18.98 10.78
N SER A 121 -7.52 18.86 11.77
CA SER A 121 -7.65 19.53 13.06
C SER A 121 -7.72 21.04 12.93
N ALA A 122 -6.83 21.63 12.12
CA ALA A 122 -6.84 23.07 11.87
C ALA A 122 -8.13 23.53 11.18
N ARG A 123 -8.63 22.77 10.20
CA ARG A 123 -9.87 23.07 9.49
C ARG A 123 -11.10 22.97 10.38
N LEU A 124 -11.09 22.08 11.34
CA LEU A 124 -12.22 21.84 12.25
C LEU A 124 -12.08 22.68 13.56
N GLY A 125 -11.00 23.42 13.72
CA GLY A 125 -10.72 24.16 14.95
C GLY A 125 -10.46 23.28 16.15
N LEU A 126 -10.07 22.03 15.92
CA LEU A 126 -9.80 21.06 16.98
C LEU A 126 -8.30 21.03 17.30
N HIS A 127 -7.99 20.89 18.58
CA HIS A 127 -6.61 20.65 19.00
C HIS A 127 -6.35 19.15 19.05
N VAL A 128 -5.56 18.68 18.09
CA VAL A 128 -5.11 17.29 18.08
C VAL A 128 -3.67 17.25 18.59
N PRO A 129 -3.40 16.52 19.67
CA PRO A 129 -2.03 16.37 20.15
C PRO A 129 -1.17 15.73 19.06
N VAL A 130 0.04 16.27 18.87
CA VAL A 130 1.00 15.66 17.96
C VAL A 130 1.47 14.35 18.58
N VAL A 131 1.02 13.24 18.02
CA VAL A 131 1.49 11.92 18.44
C VAL A 131 2.86 11.70 17.82
N THR A 132 3.90 11.72 18.65
CA THR A 132 5.22 11.28 18.24
C THR A 132 5.22 9.75 18.15
N THR A 133 5.15 9.20 16.95
CA THR A 133 5.49 7.79 16.76
C THR A 133 6.99 7.63 16.75
N PRO A 134 7.52 6.64 17.45
CA PRO A 134 8.93 6.28 17.35
C PRO A 134 9.32 5.85 15.95
#